data_0d1d56c2dcccfd3a92968818c0571103
#
_entry.id   0d1d56c2dcccfd3a92968818c0571103
#
_cell.length_a   1.000
_cell.length_b   1.000
_cell.length_c   1.000
_cell.angle_alpha   90.00
_cell.angle_beta   90.00
_cell.angle_gamma   90.00
#
_symmetry.space_group_name_H-M   'P 1'
#
loop_
_entity.id
_entity.type
_entity.pdbx_description
1 polymer ?
#
loop_
_entity_poly.entity_id
_entity_poly.type
_entity_poly.pdbx_seq_one_letter_code
_entity_poly.pdbx_strand_id
1 'polypeptide(L)'
;MFQQLDINDGKSITTAAAYFKEKYGGVDVLVNNAAIAFKVADTTPFPVQAEETLKTNFFATRDMLTQFLPLIKAGGRVVNVSSFVGVRTLNQCSPALQERFRSEDITEEELVGLMQRFVDEAKRGEHKQGGWPETAYGVSKMGLTVTSSVDVLSIENEIKQSNNYILLNACCPGWVRTDMAGPKAPKSPEEGAVTPVYLALLPPGATEPHGKFVSDKEVQTW
;
A
#
# COMPACT_ATOMS: atom_id res chain seq x y z
N MET A 1 -12.45 -10.10 -19.25
CA MET A 1 -13.72 -9.65 -18.64
C MET A 1 -13.38 -8.65 -17.57
N PHE A 2 -14.13 -7.54 -17.47
CA PHE A 2 -13.92 -6.49 -16.45
C PHE A 2 -14.99 -6.60 -15.37
N GLN A 3 -14.58 -6.45 -14.11
CA GLN A 3 -15.44 -6.30 -12.95
C GLN A 3 -15.28 -4.88 -12.42
N GLN A 4 -16.39 -4.17 -12.23
CA GLN A 4 -16.35 -2.84 -11.61
C GLN A 4 -15.90 -2.97 -10.17
N LEU A 5 -14.98 -2.10 -9.74
CA LEU A 5 -14.44 -2.07 -8.40
C LEU A 5 -14.12 -0.63 -8.00
N ASP A 6 -14.80 -0.14 -6.97
CA ASP A 6 -14.44 1.08 -6.25
C ASP A 6 -13.92 0.66 -4.87
N ILE A 7 -12.65 0.92 -4.61
CA ILE A 7 -12.01 0.55 -3.34
C ILE A 7 -12.49 1.39 -2.15
N ASN A 8 -13.12 2.54 -2.39
CA ASN A 8 -13.74 3.37 -1.35
C ASN A 8 -15.16 2.92 -0.97
N ASP A 9 -15.70 1.92 -1.66
CA ASP A 9 -17.01 1.32 -1.37
C ASP A 9 -16.84 -0.14 -0.92
N GLY A 10 -16.99 -0.38 0.38
CA GLY A 10 -16.87 -1.73 0.96
C GLY A 10 -17.81 -2.76 0.32
N LYS A 11 -18.99 -2.33 -0.16
CA LYS A 11 -19.91 -3.21 -0.88
C LYS A 11 -19.35 -3.59 -2.26
N SER A 12 -18.71 -2.65 -2.96
CA SER A 12 -18.03 -2.91 -4.23
C SER A 12 -16.89 -3.92 -4.04
N ILE A 13 -16.08 -3.77 -2.99
CA ILE A 13 -14.99 -4.72 -2.64
C ILE A 13 -15.55 -6.11 -2.37
N THR A 14 -16.57 -6.22 -1.50
CA THR A 14 -17.17 -7.51 -1.14
C THR A 14 -17.80 -8.19 -2.35
N THR A 15 -18.47 -7.43 -3.23
CA THR A 15 -19.09 -7.95 -4.45
C THR A 15 -18.03 -8.49 -5.42
N ALA A 16 -16.93 -7.76 -5.60
CA ALA A 16 -15.80 -8.19 -6.43
C ALA A 16 -15.15 -9.45 -5.85
N ALA A 17 -14.88 -9.50 -4.55
CA ALA A 17 -14.30 -10.65 -3.88
C ALA A 17 -15.18 -11.92 -4.05
N ALA A 18 -16.49 -11.80 -3.83
CA ALA A 18 -17.43 -12.89 -4.05
C ALA A 18 -17.43 -13.38 -5.50
N TYR A 19 -17.43 -12.46 -6.47
CA TYR A 19 -17.37 -12.78 -7.88
C TYR A 19 -16.12 -13.60 -8.25
N PHE A 20 -14.93 -13.18 -7.82
CA PHE A 20 -13.70 -13.89 -8.10
C PHE A 20 -13.64 -15.26 -7.41
N LYS A 21 -14.14 -15.34 -6.17
CA LYS A 21 -14.26 -16.61 -5.44
C LYS A 21 -15.16 -17.60 -6.16
N GLU A 22 -16.36 -17.17 -6.53
CA GLU A 22 -17.36 -18.02 -7.19
C GLU A 22 -16.90 -18.49 -8.57
N LYS A 23 -16.41 -17.56 -9.39
CA LYS A 23 -16.12 -17.82 -10.79
C LYS A 23 -14.76 -18.48 -11.04
N TYR A 24 -13.75 -18.17 -10.23
CA TYR A 24 -12.36 -18.59 -10.46
C TYR A 24 -11.73 -19.34 -9.27
N GLY A 25 -12.47 -19.52 -8.19
CA GLY A 25 -11.99 -20.15 -6.97
C GLY A 25 -11.00 -19.28 -6.16
N GLY A 26 -10.78 -18.05 -6.57
CA GLY A 26 -9.84 -17.13 -5.95
C GLY A 26 -9.07 -16.30 -6.97
N VAL A 27 -7.94 -15.72 -6.54
CA VAL A 27 -7.11 -14.79 -7.32
C VAL A 27 -5.66 -15.25 -7.28
N ASP A 28 -5.00 -15.27 -8.44
CA ASP A 28 -3.58 -15.63 -8.53
C ASP A 28 -2.67 -14.42 -8.22
N VAL A 29 -3.11 -13.21 -8.61
CA VAL A 29 -2.35 -11.97 -8.41
C VAL A 29 -3.31 -10.86 -7.99
N LEU A 30 -2.97 -10.16 -6.90
CA LEU A 30 -3.60 -8.92 -6.48
C LEU A 30 -2.59 -7.78 -6.60
N VAL A 31 -2.94 -6.74 -7.38
CA VAL A 31 -2.15 -5.51 -7.44
C VAL A 31 -2.98 -4.36 -6.91
N ASN A 32 -2.66 -3.88 -5.72
CA ASN A 32 -3.24 -2.69 -5.12
C ASN A 32 -2.53 -1.45 -5.68
N ASN A 33 -3.07 -0.95 -6.80
CA ASN A 33 -2.51 0.20 -7.51
C ASN A 33 -3.38 1.47 -7.38
N ALA A 34 -4.68 1.33 -7.13
CA ALA A 34 -5.59 2.46 -7.02
C ALA A 34 -5.14 3.42 -5.91
N ALA A 35 -4.97 4.68 -6.23
CA ALA A 35 -4.53 5.70 -5.29
C ALA A 35 -4.86 7.10 -5.82
N ILE A 36 -4.87 8.07 -4.91
CA ILE A 36 -5.02 9.49 -5.20
C ILE A 36 -3.84 10.30 -4.65
N ALA A 37 -3.62 11.47 -5.24
CA ALA A 37 -2.75 12.50 -4.71
C ALA A 37 -3.31 13.88 -5.11
N PHE A 38 -3.29 14.81 -4.18
CA PHE A 38 -3.55 16.21 -4.48
C PHE A 38 -2.32 16.83 -5.16
N LYS A 39 -2.54 17.65 -6.18
CA LYS A 39 -1.45 18.35 -6.88
C LYS A 39 -0.84 19.41 -5.96
N VAL A 40 0.43 19.74 -6.18
CA VAL A 40 1.14 20.77 -5.39
C VAL A 40 0.41 22.13 -5.41
N ALA A 41 -0.24 22.48 -6.52
CA ALA A 41 -1.01 23.71 -6.66
C ALA A 41 -2.48 23.58 -6.22
N ASP A 42 -2.88 22.45 -5.64
CA ASP A 42 -4.23 22.24 -5.16
C ASP A 42 -4.50 23.09 -3.92
N THR A 43 -5.64 23.79 -3.89
CA THR A 43 -6.02 24.71 -2.81
C THR A 43 -6.90 24.04 -1.74
N THR A 44 -7.18 22.76 -1.88
CA THR A 44 -7.95 21.99 -0.89
C THR A 44 -7.25 22.08 0.49
N PRO A 45 -7.97 22.41 1.56
CA PRO A 45 -7.38 22.48 2.90
C PRO A 45 -6.68 21.18 3.31
N PHE A 46 -5.51 21.30 3.94
CA PHE A 46 -4.71 20.13 4.31
C PHE A 46 -5.46 19.05 5.13
N PRO A 47 -6.35 19.40 6.08
CA PRO A 47 -7.16 18.41 6.78
C PRO A 47 -8.01 17.52 5.84
N VAL A 48 -8.57 18.12 4.79
CA VAL A 48 -9.35 17.40 3.76
C VAL A 48 -8.43 16.54 2.91
N GLN A 49 -7.27 17.06 2.50
CA GLN A 49 -6.27 16.26 1.79
C GLN A 49 -5.82 15.06 2.63
N ALA A 50 -5.57 15.24 3.93
CA ALA A 50 -5.19 14.15 4.83
C ALA A 50 -6.27 13.07 4.91
N GLU A 51 -7.52 13.46 5.14
CA GLU A 51 -8.65 12.53 5.25
C GLU A 51 -8.87 11.74 3.96
N GLU A 52 -9.04 12.42 2.83
CA GLU A 52 -9.35 11.76 1.55
C GLU A 52 -8.20 10.88 1.04
N THR A 53 -6.96 11.34 1.24
CA THR A 53 -5.78 10.58 0.80
C THR A 53 -5.58 9.32 1.65
N LEU A 54 -5.68 9.42 2.98
CA LEU A 54 -5.57 8.25 3.85
C LEU A 54 -6.74 7.28 3.64
N LYS A 55 -7.97 7.80 3.48
CA LYS A 55 -9.15 7.00 3.17
C LYS A 55 -8.91 6.09 1.97
N THR A 56 -8.43 6.65 0.86
CA THR A 56 -8.23 5.90 -0.38
C THR A 56 -6.94 5.06 -0.36
N ASN A 57 -5.80 5.69 -0.04
CA ASN A 57 -4.49 5.05 -0.25
C ASN A 57 -4.14 4.05 0.86
N PHE A 58 -4.66 4.23 2.06
CA PHE A 58 -4.35 3.37 3.20
C PHE A 58 -5.56 2.53 3.63
N PHE A 59 -6.65 3.16 4.11
CA PHE A 59 -7.79 2.43 4.68
C PHE A 59 -8.50 1.56 3.63
N ALA A 60 -8.79 2.10 2.44
CA ALA A 60 -9.43 1.32 1.39
C ALA A 60 -8.53 0.20 0.85
N THR A 61 -7.22 0.42 0.75
CA THR A 61 -6.27 -0.63 0.37
C THR A 61 -6.19 -1.73 1.44
N ARG A 62 -6.25 -1.37 2.73
CA ARG A 62 -6.36 -2.33 3.81
C ARG A 62 -7.65 -3.16 3.71
N ASP A 63 -8.79 -2.53 3.42
CA ASP A 63 -10.05 -3.25 3.21
C ASP A 63 -9.97 -4.21 2.02
N MET A 64 -9.27 -3.82 0.93
CA MET A 64 -8.95 -4.72 -0.18
C MET A 64 -8.13 -5.93 0.31
N LEU A 65 -7.07 -5.71 1.09
CA LEU A 65 -6.25 -6.79 1.64
C LEU A 65 -7.07 -7.72 2.52
N THR A 66 -7.87 -7.19 3.44
CA THR A 66 -8.75 -7.96 4.33
C THR A 66 -9.70 -8.89 3.55
N GLN A 67 -10.26 -8.42 2.43
CA GLN A 67 -11.23 -9.20 1.65
C GLN A 67 -10.56 -10.16 0.65
N PHE A 68 -9.40 -9.81 0.11
CA PHE A 68 -8.76 -10.57 -0.97
C PHE A 68 -7.62 -11.48 -0.52
N LEU A 69 -6.90 -11.21 0.59
CA LEU A 69 -5.85 -12.12 1.08
C LEU A 69 -6.35 -13.55 1.27
N PRO A 70 -7.54 -13.78 1.87
CA PRO A 70 -8.07 -15.15 2.02
C PRO A 70 -8.42 -15.82 0.69
N LEU A 71 -8.46 -15.08 -0.41
CA LEU A 71 -8.78 -15.55 -1.75
C LEU A 71 -7.54 -15.73 -2.63
N ILE A 72 -6.36 -15.37 -2.14
CA ILE A 72 -5.11 -15.57 -2.87
C ILE A 72 -4.82 -17.07 -2.91
N LYS A 73 -4.69 -17.59 -4.12
CA LYS A 73 -4.38 -19.01 -4.33
C LYS A 73 -2.94 -19.34 -3.92
N ALA A 74 -2.68 -20.61 -3.67
CA ALA A 74 -1.35 -21.10 -3.41
C ALA A 74 -0.36 -20.66 -4.49
N GLY A 75 0.79 -20.13 -4.09
CA GLY A 75 1.78 -19.57 -5.00
C GLY A 75 1.41 -18.19 -5.58
N GLY A 76 0.34 -17.56 -5.08
CA GLY A 76 -0.10 -16.25 -5.55
C GLY A 76 0.79 -15.09 -5.14
N ARG A 77 0.51 -13.92 -5.70
CA ARG A 77 1.31 -12.70 -5.49
C ARG A 77 0.43 -11.53 -5.09
N VAL A 78 0.89 -10.74 -4.12
CA VAL A 78 0.26 -9.49 -3.71
C VAL A 78 1.27 -8.36 -3.85
N VAL A 79 0.90 -7.31 -4.58
CA VAL A 79 1.76 -6.16 -4.86
C VAL A 79 1.05 -4.89 -4.44
N ASN A 80 1.59 -4.22 -3.44
CA ASN A 80 1.11 -2.91 -2.99
C ASN A 80 1.95 -1.80 -3.65
N VAL A 81 1.34 -1.01 -4.54
CA VAL A 81 2.04 0.08 -5.23
C VAL A 81 2.18 1.27 -4.28
N SER A 82 3.30 1.33 -3.60
CA SER A 82 3.71 2.38 -2.69
C SER A 82 4.56 3.46 -3.40
N SER A 83 5.50 4.08 -2.69
CA SER A 83 6.35 5.14 -3.23
C SER A 83 7.58 5.39 -2.35
N PHE A 84 8.71 5.77 -2.95
CA PHE A 84 9.85 6.36 -2.22
C PHE A 84 9.51 7.62 -1.43
N VAL A 85 8.41 8.31 -1.80
CA VAL A 85 7.91 9.44 -1.01
C VAL A 85 7.55 8.97 0.41
N GLY A 86 7.02 7.75 0.58
CA GLY A 86 6.77 7.16 1.90
C GLY A 86 8.03 7.03 2.74
N VAL A 87 9.14 6.56 2.15
CA VAL A 87 10.45 6.44 2.82
C VAL A 87 10.97 7.82 3.27
N ARG A 88 10.92 8.80 2.37
CA ARG A 88 11.32 10.18 2.70
C ARG A 88 10.45 10.78 3.81
N THR A 89 9.18 10.51 3.78
CA THR A 89 8.21 10.96 4.78
C THR A 89 8.51 10.37 6.15
N LEU A 90 8.84 9.08 6.22
CA LEU A 90 9.26 8.43 7.46
C LEU A 90 10.48 9.13 8.08
N ASN A 91 11.49 9.46 7.26
CA ASN A 91 12.69 10.17 7.72
C ASN A 91 12.41 11.61 8.18
N GLN A 92 11.26 12.18 7.85
CA GLN A 92 10.82 13.51 8.29
C GLN A 92 9.92 13.46 9.52
N CYS A 93 9.45 12.28 9.91
CA CYS A 93 8.70 12.09 11.14
C CYS A 93 9.58 12.30 12.38
N SER A 94 8.95 12.52 13.54
CA SER A 94 9.67 12.54 14.83
C SER A 94 10.40 11.21 15.08
N PRO A 95 11.48 11.21 15.87
CA PRO A 95 12.20 9.99 16.21
C PRO A 95 11.31 8.89 16.79
N ALA A 96 10.35 9.26 17.64
CA ALA A 96 9.40 8.31 18.23
C ALA A 96 8.50 7.64 17.18
N LEU A 97 8.02 8.39 16.19
CA LEU A 97 7.25 7.82 15.08
C LEU A 97 8.13 6.94 14.18
N GLN A 98 9.36 7.37 13.89
CA GLN A 98 10.30 6.58 13.09
C GLN A 98 10.60 5.24 13.76
N GLU A 99 10.82 5.23 15.07
CA GLU A 99 11.05 4.01 15.85
C GLU A 99 9.84 3.06 15.76
N ARG A 100 8.61 3.59 15.95
CA ARG A 100 7.42 2.74 15.88
C ARG A 100 7.17 2.16 14.49
N PHE A 101 7.30 2.96 13.44
CA PHE A 101 7.08 2.47 12.06
C PHE A 101 8.15 1.47 11.59
N ARG A 102 9.36 1.51 12.19
CA ARG A 102 10.44 0.55 11.89
C ARG A 102 10.47 -0.64 12.82
N SER A 103 9.61 -0.66 13.83
CA SER A 103 9.57 -1.77 14.78
C SER A 103 9.07 -3.05 14.12
N GLU A 104 9.74 -4.17 14.41
CA GLU A 104 9.34 -5.49 13.93
C GLU A 104 8.08 -6.02 14.65
N ASP A 105 7.72 -5.41 15.80
CA ASP A 105 6.56 -5.80 16.60
C ASP A 105 5.33 -4.91 16.41
N ILE A 106 5.37 -3.97 15.45
CA ILE A 106 4.20 -3.16 15.15
C ILE A 106 3.04 -4.03 14.64
N THR A 107 1.88 -3.89 15.29
CA THR A 107 0.69 -4.63 14.90
C THR A 107 -0.15 -3.86 13.89
N GLU A 108 -1.04 -4.55 13.18
CA GLU A 108 -2.00 -3.91 12.28
C GLU A 108 -2.88 -2.91 13.02
N GLU A 109 -3.38 -3.26 14.20
CA GLU A 109 -4.21 -2.38 15.02
C GLU A 109 -3.48 -1.10 15.40
N GLU A 110 -2.21 -1.20 15.82
CA GLU A 110 -1.39 -0.04 16.13
C GLU A 110 -1.13 0.82 14.90
N LEU A 111 -0.79 0.21 13.76
CA LEU A 111 -0.57 0.93 12.50
C LEU A 111 -1.83 1.71 12.09
N VAL A 112 -3.00 1.06 12.14
CA VAL A 112 -4.30 1.71 11.86
C VAL A 112 -4.54 2.88 12.82
N GLY A 113 -4.28 2.68 14.11
CA GLY A 113 -4.39 3.74 15.12
C GLY A 113 -3.47 4.93 14.86
N LEU A 114 -2.23 4.69 14.43
CA LEU A 114 -1.28 5.75 14.05
C LEU A 114 -1.76 6.52 12.81
N MET A 115 -2.24 5.83 11.78
CA MET A 115 -2.77 6.48 10.58
C MET A 115 -4.03 7.31 10.89
N GLN A 116 -4.93 6.80 11.72
CA GLN A 116 -6.10 7.56 12.17
C GLN A 116 -5.69 8.78 13.00
N ARG A 117 -4.71 8.63 13.90
CA ARG A 117 -4.17 9.74 14.69
C ARG A 117 -3.63 10.86 13.80
N PHE A 118 -2.92 10.53 12.71
CA PHE A 118 -2.48 11.55 11.75
C PHE A 118 -3.65 12.34 11.17
N VAL A 119 -4.72 11.66 10.73
CA VAL A 119 -5.92 12.31 10.18
C VAL A 119 -6.57 13.22 11.21
N ASP A 120 -6.73 12.76 12.45
CA ASP A 120 -7.37 13.50 13.52
C ASP A 120 -6.54 14.71 13.94
N GLU A 121 -5.23 14.58 14.05
CA GLU A 121 -4.31 15.68 14.33
C GLU A 121 -4.25 16.70 13.17
N ALA A 122 -4.32 16.24 11.91
CA ALA A 122 -4.41 17.12 10.74
C ALA A 122 -5.71 17.95 10.78
N LYS A 123 -6.84 17.34 11.16
CA LYS A 123 -8.12 18.05 11.32
C LYS A 123 -8.07 19.15 12.39
N ARG A 124 -7.28 18.95 13.43
CA ARG A 124 -7.08 19.94 14.50
C ARG A 124 -5.93 20.91 14.24
N GLY A 125 -5.17 20.74 13.15
CA GLY A 125 -3.97 21.53 12.85
C GLY A 125 -2.77 21.20 13.75
N GLU A 126 -2.78 20.04 14.41
CA GLU A 126 -1.82 19.62 15.43
C GLU A 126 -0.78 18.59 14.91
N HIS A 127 -0.90 18.13 13.66
CA HIS A 127 -0.06 17.05 13.12
C HIS A 127 1.44 17.34 13.22
N LYS A 128 1.88 18.60 13.04
CA LYS A 128 3.31 18.97 13.20
C LYS A 128 3.78 18.78 14.64
N GLN A 129 2.95 19.12 15.62
CA GLN A 129 3.23 18.91 17.06
C GLN A 129 3.24 17.41 17.38
N GLY A 130 2.39 16.63 16.71
CA GLY A 130 2.36 15.17 16.79
C GLY A 130 3.54 14.47 16.14
N GLY A 131 4.45 15.22 15.50
CA GLY A 131 5.67 14.70 14.89
C GLY A 131 5.52 14.29 13.42
N TRP A 132 4.41 14.66 12.77
CA TRP A 132 4.13 14.33 11.37
C TRP A 132 4.56 15.44 10.42
N PRO A 133 5.10 15.10 9.23
CA PRO A 133 5.32 16.08 8.17
C PRO A 133 4.01 16.45 7.46
N GLU A 134 3.98 17.61 6.81
CA GLU A 134 2.82 18.14 6.10
C GLU A 134 2.70 17.55 4.68
N THR A 135 2.48 16.24 4.62
CA THR A 135 2.28 15.51 3.36
C THR A 135 1.31 14.33 3.54
N ALA A 136 0.08 14.51 3.11
CA ALA A 136 -0.94 13.46 3.16
C ALA A 136 -0.55 12.25 2.30
N TYR A 137 -0.08 12.50 1.07
CA TYR A 137 0.37 11.44 0.16
C TYR A 137 1.54 10.65 0.76
N GLY A 138 2.55 11.36 1.28
CA GLY A 138 3.72 10.72 1.88
C GLY A 138 3.36 9.83 3.06
N VAL A 139 2.53 10.31 3.99
CA VAL A 139 2.06 9.54 5.15
C VAL A 139 1.24 8.32 4.69
N SER A 140 0.35 8.47 3.70
CA SER A 140 -0.43 7.34 3.19
C SER A 140 0.47 6.24 2.58
N LYS A 141 1.49 6.61 1.81
CA LYS A 141 2.43 5.65 1.19
C LYS A 141 3.41 5.04 2.20
N MET A 142 3.79 5.80 3.24
CA MET A 142 4.52 5.27 4.39
C MET A 142 3.70 4.16 5.07
N GLY A 143 2.45 4.44 5.46
CA GLY A 143 1.56 3.45 6.05
C GLY A 143 1.38 2.22 5.18
N LEU A 144 1.17 2.39 3.87
CA LEU A 144 1.02 1.27 2.92
C LEU A 144 2.28 0.39 2.83
N THR A 145 3.47 0.98 2.93
CA THR A 145 4.72 0.19 2.95
C THR A 145 4.80 -0.65 4.23
N VAL A 146 4.47 -0.07 5.39
CA VAL A 146 4.44 -0.81 6.68
C VAL A 146 3.39 -1.93 6.67
N THR A 147 2.20 -1.66 6.14
CA THR A 147 1.14 -2.68 5.99
C THR A 147 1.69 -3.93 5.31
N SER A 148 2.49 -3.76 4.25
CA SER A 148 3.06 -4.92 3.53
C SER A 148 4.00 -5.78 4.39
N SER A 149 4.65 -5.21 5.39
CA SER A 149 5.49 -5.96 6.35
C SER A 149 4.66 -6.59 7.47
N VAL A 150 3.61 -5.90 7.93
CA VAL A 150 2.71 -6.39 8.99
C VAL A 150 1.85 -7.56 8.49
N ASP A 151 1.28 -7.45 7.29
CA ASP A 151 0.44 -8.49 6.70
C ASP A 151 1.23 -9.78 6.43
N VAL A 152 2.53 -9.67 6.14
CA VAL A 152 3.41 -10.84 6.01
C VAL A 152 3.42 -11.66 7.31
N LEU A 153 3.52 -11.02 8.46
CA LEU A 153 3.53 -11.72 9.75
C LEU A 153 2.23 -12.48 10.03
N SER A 154 1.08 -11.93 9.61
CA SER A 154 -0.21 -12.61 9.71
C SER A 154 -0.32 -13.78 8.73
N ILE A 155 0.13 -13.58 7.49
CA ILE A 155 0.11 -14.61 6.44
C ILE A 155 1.13 -15.73 6.72
N GLU A 156 2.31 -15.43 7.28
CA GLU A 156 3.33 -16.43 7.57
C GLU A 156 2.83 -17.54 8.50
N ASN A 157 1.96 -17.22 9.45
CA ASN A 157 1.37 -18.23 10.34
C ASN A 157 0.43 -19.18 9.58
N GLU A 158 -0.28 -18.68 8.57
CA GLU A 158 -1.16 -19.47 7.70
C GLU A 158 -0.37 -20.24 6.63
N ILE A 159 0.66 -19.62 6.06
CA ILE A 159 1.55 -20.21 5.05
C ILE A 159 2.33 -21.41 5.61
N LYS A 160 2.88 -21.28 6.83
CA LYS A 160 3.63 -22.38 7.49
C LYS A 160 2.77 -23.62 7.71
N GLN A 161 1.44 -23.45 7.85
CA GLN A 161 0.51 -24.57 8.02
C GLN A 161 0.04 -25.19 6.70
N SER A 162 0.04 -24.43 5.59
CA SER A 162 -0.61 -24.86 4.33
C SER A 162 0.33 -25.04 3.14
N ASN A 163 1.63 -24.79 3.28
CA ASN A 163 2.62 -24.78 2.19
C ASN A 163 2.26 -23.81 1.03
N ASN A 164 1.54 -22.74 1.35
CA ASN A 164 1.04 -21.73 0.42
C ASN A 164 2.05 -20.59 0.26
N TYR A 165 3.00 -20.69 -0.61
CA TYR A 165 4.03 -19.67 -0.88
C TYR A 165 3.46 -18.39 -1.53
N ILE A 166 2.59 -17.66 -0.80
CA ILE A 166 2.10 -16.35 -1.21
C ILE A 166 3.20 -15.32 -0.93
N LEU A 167 3.60 -14.54 -1.93
CA LEU A 167 4.54 -13.43 -1.74
C LEU A 167 3.80 -12.10 -1.77
N LEU A 168 3.98 -11.31 -0.72
CA LEU A 168 3.41 -9.97 -0.57
C LEU A 168 4.54 -8.95 -0.45
N ASN A 169 4.54 -7.93 -1.30
CA ASN A 169 5.56 -6.88 -1.30
C ASN A 169 4.97 -5.50 -1.59
N ALA A 170 5.62 -4.46 -1.08
CA ALA A 170 5.41 -3.09 -1.52
C ALA A 170 6.41 -2.73 -2.62
N CYS A 171 6.04 -1.82 -3.53
CA CYS A 171 6.98 -1.33 -4.52
C CYS A 171 6.82 0.15 -4.85
N CYS A 172 7.88 0.74 -5.39
CA CYS A 172 7.85 2.06 -6.01
C CYS A 172 7.96 1.91 -7.53
N PRO A 173 7.00 2.46 -8.31
CA PRO A 173 7.07 2.47 -9.77
C PRO A 173 8.06 3.52 -10.30
N GLY A 174 8.56 4.40 -9.44
CA GLY A 174 9.30 5.60 -9.81
C GLY A 174 8.39 6.78 -10.09
N TRP A 175 8.94 7.86 -10.67
CA TRP A 175 8.17 9.03 -11.07
C TRP A 175 7.70 8.88 -12.52
N VAL A 176 6.40 8.59 -12.68
CA VAL A 176 5.79 8.10 -13.91
C VAL A 176 4.86 9.15 -14.51
N ARG A 177 4.92 9.39 -15.83
CA ARG A 177 4.05 10.32 -16.57
C ARG A 177 2.62 9.80 -16.62
N THR A 178 1.83 10.24 -15.65
CA THR A 178 0.40 9.97 -15.49
C THR A 178 -0.32 11.28 -15.17
N ASP A 179 -1.62 11.26 -15.13
CA ASP A 179 -2.43 12.42 -14.70
C ASP A 179 -2.08 12.87 -13.27
N MET A 180 -1.69 11.94 -12.40
CA MET A 180 -1.25 12.23 -11.03
C MET A 180 0.07 13.00 -11.01
N ALA A 181 1.09 12.54 -11.74
CA ALA A 181 2.46 13.05 -11.65
C ALA A 181 2.78 14.12 -12.69
N GLY A 182 1.96 14.24 -13.73
CA GLY A 182 2.11 15.22 -14.81
C GLY A 182 3.16 14.87 -15.87
N PRO A 183 3.28 15.72 -16.91
CA PRO A 183 4.07 15.41 -18.12
C PRO A 183 5.59 15.50 -17.91
N LYS A 184 6.06 16.09 -16.82
CA LYS A 184 7.50 16.27 -16.52
C LYS A 184 8.16 15.03 -15.92
N ALA A 185 7.37 14.01 -15.56
CA ALA A 185 7.91 12.79 -14.99
C ALA A 185 8.78 12.04 -16.03
N PRO A 186 9.95 11.48 -15.63
CA PRO A 186 10.89 10.88 -16.57
C PRO A 186 10.43 9.54 -17.15
N LYS A 187 9.79 8.70 -16.33
CA LYS A 187 9.36 7.35 -16.76
C LYS A 187 8.05 7.39 -17.54
N SER A 188 7.94 6.55 -18.55
CA SER A 188 6.65 6.24 -19.19
C SER A 188 5.79 5.33 -18.29
N PRO A 189 4.48 5.18 -18.55
CA PRO A 189 3.64 4.19 -17.85
C PRO A 189 4.18 2.77 -17.93
N GLU A 190 4.71 2.37 -19.09
CA GLU A 190 5.31 1.04 -19.31
C GLU A 190 6.57 0.86 -18.46
N GLU A 191 7.44 1.86 -18.39
CA GLU A 191 8.64 1.84 -17.52
C GLU A 191 8.25 1.82 -16.04
N GLY A 192 7.19 2.54 -15.65
CA GLY A 192 6.64 2.51 -14.30
C GLY A 192 6.06 1.15 -13.91
N ALA A 193 5.50 0.42 -14.86
CA ALA A 193 4.92 -0.90 -14.62
C ALA A 193 5.96 -2.02 -14.43
N VAL A 194 7.23 -1.79 -14.77
CA VAL A 194 8.28 -2.83 -14.75
C VAL A 194 8.41 -3.51 -13.37
N THR A 195 8.52 -2.75 -12.29
CA THR A 195 8.69 -3.31 -10.94
C THR A 195 7.41 -3.98 -10.40
N PRO A 196 6.20 -3.35 -10.48
CA PRO A 196 4.96 -4.03 -10.12
C PRO A 196 4.75 -5.35 -10.88
N VAL A 197 4.99 -5.37 -12.19
CA VAL A 197 4.84 -6.58 -13.01
C VAL A 197 5.89 -7.63 -12.65
N TYR A 198 7.13 -7.24 -12.40
CA TYR A 198 8.18 -8.15 -11.91
C TYR A 198 7.75 -8.89 -10.64
N LEU A 199 7.20 -8.15 -9.65
CA LEU A 199 6.71 -8.76 -8.40
C LEU A 199 5.48 -9.64 -8.60
N ALA A 200 4.57 -9.22 -9.49
CA ALA A 200 3.36 -9.97 -9.82
C ALA A 200 3.66 -11.31 -10.53
N LEU A 201 4.77 -11.37 -11.26
CA LEU A 201 5.18 -12.50 -12.08
C LEU A 201 6.45 -13.20 -11.56
N LEU A 202 6.75 -13.09 -10.27
CA LEU A 202 7.82 -13.88 -9.65
C LEU A 202 7.60 -15.39 -9.95
N PRO A 203 8.66 -16.12 -10.28
CA PRO A 203 8.52 -17.50 -10.76
C PRO A 203 7.85 -18.42 -9.73
N PRO A 204 7.20 -19.50 -10.18
CA PRO A 204 6.70 -20.54 -9.28
C PRO A 204 7.81 -21.07 -8.36
N GLY A 205 7.49 -21.22 -7.07
CA GLY A 205 8.45 -21.68 -6.07
C GLY A 205 9.41 -20.60 -5.55
N ALA A 206 9.32 -19.35 -6.04
CA ALA A 206 10.05 -18.25 -5.42
C ALA A 206 9.62 -18.06 -3.96
N THR A 207 10.59 -17.83 -3.09
CA THR A 207 10.39 -17.56 -1.66
C THR A 207 10.73 -16.12 -1.29
N GLU A 208 11.39 -15.39 -2.20
CA GLU A 208 11.82 -14.00 -2.03
C GLU A 208 11.61 -13.20 -3.34
N PRO A 209 11.44 -11.88 -3.27
CA PRO A 209 11.26 -11.07 -2.04
C PRO A 209 9.88 -11.30 -1.39
N HIS A 210 9.84 -11.23 -0.05
CA HIS A 210 8.62 -11.32 0.75
C HIS A 210 8.68 -10.30 1.90
N GLY A 211 7.62 -9.49 2.09
CA GLY A 211 7.58 -8.42 3.06
C GLY A 211 8.55 -7.27 2.79
N LYS A 212 8.97 -7.09 1.54
CA LYS A 212 10.00 -6.11 1.18
C LYS A 212 9.42 -4.92 0.45
N PHE A 213 10.17 -3.81 0.52
CA PHE A 213 9.97 -2.65 -0.34
C PHE A 213 10.94 -2.74 -1.52
N VAL A 214 10.40 -2.74 -2.75
CA VAL A 214 11.17 -3.00 -3.98
C VAL A 214 11.06 -1.83 -4.94
N SER A 215 12.19 -1.41 -5.52
CA SER A 215 12.22 -0.42 -6.61
C SER A 215 13.26 -0.85 -7.64
N ASP A 216 12.94 -0.62 -8.92
CA ASP A 216 13.80 -1.04 -10.04
C ASP A 216 14.22 -2.52 -9.95
N LYS A 217 13.30 -3.38 -9.46
CA LYS A 217 13.46 -4.82 -9.18
C LYS A 217 14.45 -5.17 -8.06
N GLU A 218 14.92 -4.20 -7.30
CA GLU A 218 15.85 -4.40 -6.20
C GLU A 218 15.17 -4.11 -4.86
N VAL A 219 15.49 -4.92 -3.84
CA VAL A 219 15.04 -4.69 -2.46
C VAL A 219 15.72 -3.43 -1.93
N GLN A 220 14.93 -2.56 -1.35
CA GLN A 220 15.37 -1.29 -0.79
C GLN A 220 15.30 -1.33 0.73
N THR A 221 16.24 -0.66 1.38
CA THR A 221 16.14 -0.34 2.81
C THR A 221 15.20 0.86 3.00
N TRP A 222 14.39 0.83 4.04
CA TRP A 222 13.45 1.89 4.31
C TRP A 222 13.36 2.22 5.81
#